data_172b21e3e22bc6398718da897e316d9c
#
_entry.id   172b21e3e22bc6398718da897e316d9c
#
_cell.length_a   1.000
_cell.length_b   1.000
_cell.length_c   1.000
_cell.angle_alpha   90.00
_cell.angle_beta   90.00
_cell.angle_gamma   90.00
#
_symmetry.space_group_name_H-M   'P 1'
#
loop_
_entity.id
_entity.type
_entity.pdbx_description
1 polymer ?
#
loop_
_entity_poly.entity_id
_entity_poly.type
_entity_poly.pdbx_seq_one_letter_code
_entity_poly.pdbx_strand_id
1 'polypeptide(L)'
;MSSSSSSSPGDWITGSYTGNSAGVRITIATFLSVALYNVIELIVLIFFTFKRYQGSYFWSMLISSTGILPYSVGYLIKFFDLTSATWVPLTLLTVGWWTMVTGESFVLYSRLHLVLQNQRVLCLVKGMIIINIIILHVPTTVLTYTANFSNSPTSISGYNAMEKVQLTGFCIQEAIISGLYLWEINRILRLTADGASRNTILQLLVVNLACIFMDIALMIIEFMNFYIYETTLKATLYSIKLKLEIAVLGKLVDTAQRNVRKPPMFNAAAGQYPSFVDITNIGSDMNHAAPMRTDQYAASLEGIRFDVR
;
A
#
# COMPACT_ATOMS: atom_id res chain seq x y z
N MET A 1 -5.68 40.20 -31.74
CA MET A 1 -5.37 40.15 -30.32
C MET A 1 -5.88 38.82 -29.80
N SER A 2 -5.04 37.81 -29.78
CA SER A 2 -5.34 36.52 -29.21
C SER A 2 -5.17 36.60 -27.70
N SER A 3 -6.27 36.65 -26.96
CA SER A 3 -6.26 36.50 -25.51
C SER A 3 -5.75 35.10 -25.17
N SER A 4 -4.50 35.02 -24.72
CA SER A 4 -3.99 33.86 -24.02
C SER A 4 -4.78 33.74 -22.72
N SER A 5 -5.85 32.94 -22.72
CA SER A 5 -6.50 32.49 -21.50
C SER A 5 -5.47 31.69 -20.72
N SER A 6 -4.89 32.29 -19.69
CA SER A 6 -4.13 31.54 -18.68
C SER A 6 -5.12 30.56 -18.06
N SER A 7 -5.05 29.30 -18.47
CA SER A 7 -5.82 28.22 -17.85
C SER A 7 -5.42 28.17 -16.36
N SER A 8 -6.39 28.32 -15.47
CA SER A 8 -6.15 28.17 -14.04
C SER A 8 -5.77 26.72 -13.71
N PRO A 9 -4.94 26.46 -12.69
CA PRO A 9 -4.46 25.11 -12.37
C PRO A 9 -5.54 24.05 -12.10
N GLY A 10 -6.80 24.46 -11.87
CA GLY A 10 -7.96 23.60 -11.67
C GLY A 10 -8.79 23.28 -12.92
N ASP A 11 -8.40 23.71 -14.11
CA ASP A 11 -9.26 23.70 -15.31
C ASP A 11 -9.54 22.30 -15.91
N TRP A 12 -8.88 21.23 -15.46
CA TRP A 12 -8.97 19.89 -16.09
C TRP A 12 -9.68 18.84 -15.22
N ILE A 13 -10.43 19.27 -14.20
CA ILE A 13 -11.22 18.39 -13.35
C ILE A 13 -12.37 17.77 -14.13
N THR A 14 -13.01 18.56 -15.00
CA THR A 14 -14.09 18.11 -15.88
C THR A 14 -13.62 18.11 -17.32
N GLY A 15 -13.87 17.01 -18.05
CA GLY A 15 -13.53 16.90 -19.47
C GLY A 15 -12.10 16.41 -19.76
N SER A 16 -11.76 16.43 -21.07
CA SER A 16 -10.47 16.01 -21.60
C SER A 16 -9.42 17.12 -21.55
N TYR A 17 -8.14 16.76 -21.65
CA TYR A 17 -7.07 17.75 -21.75
C TYR A 17 -7.05 18.40 -23.12
N THR A 18 -7.55 19.63 -23.21
CA THR A 18 -7.59 20.43 -24.45
C THR A 18 -6.39 21.38 -24.62
N GLY A 19 -5.45 21.35 -23.65
CA GLY A 19 -4.24 22.16 -23.70
C GLY A 19 -3.30 21.77 -24.85
N ASN A 20 -2.62 22.77 -25.42
CA ASN A 20 -1.73 22.58 -26.58
C ASN A 20 -0.28 22.21 -26.19
N SER A 21 -0.01 21.97 -24.91
CA SER A 21 1.33 21.63 -24.42
C SER A 21 1.63 20.15 -24.65
N ALA A 22 2.52 19.86 -25.60
CA ALA A 22 3.04 18.51 -25.83
C ALA A 22 3.73 17.94 -24.54
N GLY A 23 4.40 18.80 -23.77
CA GLY A 23 5.04 18.41 -22.53
C GLY A 23 4.08 17.79 -21.51
N VAL A 24 2.90 18.39 -21.29
CA VAL A 24 1.89 17.86 -20.37
C VAL A 24 1.35 16.51 -20.85
N ARG A 25 1.05 16.35 -22.15
CA ARG A 25 0.59 15.06 -22.73
C ARG A 25 1.65 13.97 -22.56
N ILE A 26 2.92 14.28 -22.79
CA ILE A 26 4.03 13.34 -22.59
C ILE A 26 4.13 12.96 -21.12
N THR A 27 4.01 13.90 -20.20
CA THR A 27 4.06 13.65 -18.76
C THR A 27 2.94 12.72 -18.31
N ILE A 28 1.69 12.98 -18.75
CA ILE A 28 0.53 12.10 -18.47
C ILE A 28 0.80 10.70 -18.98
N ALA A 29 1.18 10.55 -20.26
CA ALA A 29 1.44 9.25 -20.86
C ALA A 29 2.57 8.51 -20.14
N THR A 30 3.66 9.21 -19.80
CA THR A 30 4.82 8.61 -19.13
C THR A 30 4.47 8.08 -17.74
N PHE A 31 3.86 8.89 -16.87
CA PHE A 31 3.53 8.46 -15.50
C PHE A 31 2.52 7.32 -15.51
N LEU A 32 1.45 7.40 -16.32
CA LEU A 32 0.46 6.34 -16.38
C LEU A 32 1.03 5.05 -16.99
N SER A 33 1.90 5.14 -18.00
CA SER A 33 2.59 3.96 -18.57
C SER A 33 3.52 3.30 -17.56
N VAL A 34 4.29 4.10 -16.79
CA VAL A 34 5.14 3.58 -15.71
C VAL A 34 4.29 2.92 -14.62
N ALA A 35 3.15 3.50 -14.25
CA ALA A 35 2.24 2.89 -13.29
C ALA A 35 1.71 1.54 -13.80
N LEU A 36 1.26 1.45 -15.06
CA LEU A 36 0.78 0.21 -15.67
C LEU A 36 1.86 -0.86 -15.74
N TYR A 37 3.08 -0.49 -16.17
CA TYR A 37 4.22 -1.41 -16.17
C TYR A 37 4.51 -1.94 -14.76
N ASN A 38 4.58 -1.03 -13.78
CA ASN A 38 4.81 -1.38 -12.39
C ASN A 38 3.76 -2.34 -11.83
N VAL A 39 2.50 -2.18 -12.21
CA VAL A 39 1.41 -3.04 -11.73
C VAL A 39 1.52 -4.46 -12.32
N ILE A 40 1.87 -4.59 -13.59
CA ILE A 40 2.08 -5.91 -14.21
C ILE A 40 3.21 -6.64 -13.48
N GLU A 41 4.33 -5.97 -13.26
CA GLU A 41 5.46 -6.52 -12.50
C GLU A 41 5.05 -6.87 -11.06
N LEU A 42 4.27 -6.01 -10.41
CA LEU A 42 3.77 -6.21 -9.05
C LEU A 42 2.89 -7.45 -8.94
N ILE A 43 1.95 -7.64 -9.87
CA ILE A 43 1.08 -8.83 -9.89
C ILE A 43 1.94 -10.09 -10.04
N VAL A 44 2.92 -10.09 -10.94
CA VAL A 44 3.85 -11.19 -11.11
C VAL A 44 4.63 -11.45 -9.82
N LEU A 45 5.19 -10.41 -9.19
CA LEU A 45 5.93 -10.53 -7.93
C LEU A 45 5.07 -11.07 -6.79
N ILE A 46 3.79 -10.66 -6.69
CA ILE A 46 2.86 -11.17 -5.69
C ILE A 46 2.71 -12.68 -5.83
N PHE A 47 2.45 -13.18 -7.04
CA PHE A 47 2.28 -14.63 -7.28
C PHE A 47 3.56 -15.43 -7.05
N PHE A 48 4.73 -14.86 -7.32
CA PHE A 48 6.01 -15.51 -7.03
C PHE A 48 6.40 -15.50 -5.55
N THR A 49 6.03 -14.43 -4.83
CA THR A 49 6.39 -14.25 -3.41
C THR A 49 5.51 -15.12 -2.51
N PHE A 50 4.22 -15.21 -2.82
CA PHE A 50 3.26 -15.94 -2.00
C PHE A 50 3.04 -17.36 -2.52
N LYS A 51 3.36 -18.38 -1.72
CA LYS A 51 3.17 -19.80 -2.06
C LYS A 51 1.75 -20.32 -1.82
N ARG A 52 0.98 -19.67 -0.96
CA ARG A 52 -0.46 -19.96 -0.74
C ARG A 52 -1.23 -18.66 -0.80
N TYR A 53 -2.44 -18.67 -1.27
CA TYR A 53 -3.24 -17.49 -1.58
C TYR A 53 -4.34 -17.21 -0.53
N GLN A 54 -4.07 -17.54 0.76
CA GLN A 54 -5.07 -17.54 1.83
C GLN A 54 -4.82 -16.50 2.93
N GLY A 55 -4.00 -15.49 2.72
CA GLY A 55 -3.72 -14.48 3.74
C GLY A 55 -4.43 -13.16 3.50
N SER A 56 -4.83 -12.47 4.56
CA SER A 56 -5.39 -11.10 4.49
C SER A 56 -4.41 -10.14 3.78
N TYR A 57 -3.13 -10.31 4.04
CA TYR A 57 -2.07 -9.52 3.41
C TYR A 57 -1.97 -9.77 1.90
N PHE A 58 -2.06 -11.04 1.45
CA PHE A 58 -2.06 -11.37 0.03
C PHE A 58 -3.23 -10.70 -0.71
N TRP A 59 -4.44 -10.83 -0.17
CA TRP A 59 -5.61 -10.26 -0.79
C TRP A 59 -5.61 -8.73 -0.80
N SER A 60 -5.18 -8.09 0.29
CA SER A 60 -5.08 -6.62 0.33
C SER A 60 -4.06 -6.11 -0.68
N MET A 61 -2.91 -6.77 -0.82
CA MET A 61 -1.87 -6.43 -1.78
C MET A 61 -2.36 -6.62 -3.23
N LEU A 62 -3.02 -7.74 -3.51
CA LEU A 62 -3.56 -8.04 -4.84
C LEU A 62 -4.66 -7.05 -5.24
N ILE A 63 -5.61 -6.77 -4.35
CA ILE A 63 -6.71 -5.83 -4.60
C ILE A 63 -6.16 -4.42 -4.82
N SER A 64 -5.24 -3.97 -3.97
CA SER A 64 -4.62 -2.65 -4.13
C SER A 64 -3.87 -2.52 -5.46
N SER A 65 -3.07 -3.54 -5.82
CA SER A 65 -2.32 -3.56 -7.08
C SER A 65 -3.24 -3.57 -8.30
N THR A 66 -4.26 -4.42 -8.30
CA THR A 66 -5.23 -4.48 -9.41
C THR A 66 -6.07 -3.20 -9.53
N GLY A 67 -6.30 -2.46 -8.44
CA GLY A 67 -7.00 -1.18 -8.43
C GLY A 67 -6.29 -0.07 -9.22
N ILE A 68 -4.97 -0.13 -9.31
CA ILE A 68 -4.19 0.84 -10.09
C ILE A 68 -4.47 0.70 -11.60
N LEU A 69 -4.83 -0.50 -12.10
CA LEU A 69 -5.14 -0.71 -13.52
C LEU A 69 -6.34 0.11 -13.98
N PRO A 70 -7.57 -0.06 -13.42
CA PRO A 70 -8.72 0.72 -13.84
C PRO A 70 -8.53 2.21 -13.56
N TYR A 71 -7.82 2.59 -12.51
CA TYR A 71 -7.48 3.99 -12.24
C TYR A 71 -6.63 4.60 -13.36
N SER A 72 -5.54 3.96 -13.75
CA SER A 72 -4.63 4.44 -14.79
C SER A 72 -5.29 4.45 -16.17
N VAL A 73 -6.04 3.39 -16.51
CA VAL A 73 -6.78 3.30 -17.77
C VAL A 73 -7.89 4.35 -17.82
N GLY A 74 -8.61 4.58 -16.73
CA GLY A 74 -9.64 5.61 -16.62
C GLY A 74 -9.11 7.01 -16.90
N TYR A 75 -7.93 7.37 -16.37
CA TYR A 75 -7.28 8.65 -16.66
C TYR A 75 -6.77 8.74 -18.11
N LEU A 76 -6.22 7.66 -18.67
CA LEU A 76 -5.86 7.64 -20.09
C LEU A 76 -7.07 7.92 -20.97
N ILE A 77 -8.20 7.24 -20.73
CA ILE A 77 -9.44 7.45 -21.49
C ILE A 77 -9.94 8.88 -21.32
N LYS A 78 -9.93 9.41 -20.10
CA LYS A 78 -10.41 10.76 -19.77
C LYS A 78 -9.55 11.86 -20.40
N PHE A 79 -8.24 11.82 -20.26
CA PHE A 79 -7.35 12.89 -20.72
C PHE A 79 -7.16 12.89 -22.23
N PHE A 80 -7.18 11.71 -22.89
CA PHE A 80 -7.02 11.58 -24.34
C PHE A 80 -8.35 11.51 -25.11
N ASP A 81 -9.48 11.65 -24.41
CA ASP A 81 -10.83 11.63 -25.02
C ASP A 81 -11.09 10.42 -25.91
N LEU A 82 -10.74 9.23 -25.40
CA LEU A 82 -10.82 7.98 -26.18
C LEU A 82 -12.25 7.43 -26.29
N THR A 83 -13.23 8.00 -25.58
CA THR A 83 -14.63 7.55 -25.61
C THR A 83 -15.58 8.72 -25.43
N SER A 84 -16.70 8.67 -26.16
CA SER A 84 -17.80 9.64 -26.02
C SER A 84 -18.66 9.42 -24.76
N ALA A 85 -18.54 8.25 -24.13
CA ALA A 85 -19.33 7.88 -22.95
C ALA A 85 -18.61 8.33 -21.67
N THR A 86 -18.90 9.51 -21.16
CA THR A 86 -18.27 10.13 -19.96
C THR A 86 -18.37 9.25 -18.70
N TRP A 87 -19.40 8.42 -18.59
CA TRP A 87 -19.58 7.56 -17.41
C TRP A 87 -18.55 6.42 -17.33
N VAL A 88 -17.98 5.96 -18.46
CA VAL A 88 -17.01 4.85 -18.51
C VAL A 88 -15.71 5.20 -17.78
N PRO A 89 -14.97 6.26 -18.17
CA PRO A 89 -13.74 6.63 -17.47
C PRO A 89 -14.02 6.98 -16.00
N LEU A 90 -15.14 7.63 -15.71
CA LEU A 90 -15.50 8.03 -14.36
C LEU A 90 -15.71 6.84 -13.43
N THR A 91 -16.37 5.79 -13.91
CA THR A 91 -16.59 4.56 -13.16
C THR A 91 -15.27 3.80 -12.94
N LEU A 92 -14.44 3.70 -13.98
CA LEU A 92 -13.11 3.08 -13.86
C LEU A 92 -12.23 3.81 -12.85
N LEU A 93 -12.23 5.14 -12.89
CA LEU A 93 -11.51 5.97 -11.92
C LEU A 93 -11.99 5.75 -10.50
N THR A 94 -13.31 5.77 -10.29
CA THR A 94 -13.90 5.60 -8.96
C THR A 94 -13.58 4.23 -8.36
N VAL A 95 -13.81 3.15 -9.12
CA VAL A 95 -13.52 1.79 -8.67
C VAL A 95 -12.02 1.60 -8.43
N GLY A 96 -11.19 2.06 -9.36
CA GLY A 96 -9.74 1.98 -9.24
C GLY A 96 -9.22 2.73 -8.00
N TRP A 97 -9.69 3.95 -7.79
CA TRP A 97 -9.31 4.76 -6.64
C TRP A 97 -9.74 4.12 -5.31
N TRP A 98 -10.99 3.65 -5.20
CA TRP A 98 -11.48 2.98 -4.00
C TRP A 98 -10.63 1.76 -3.65
N THR A 99 -10.38 0.89 -4.63
CA THR A 99 -9.62 -0.35 -4.40
C THR A 99 -8.16 -0.08 -4.11
N MET A 100 -7.54 0.90 -4.77
CA MET A 100 -6.14 1.28 -4.58
C MET A 100 -5.91 1.83 -3.17
N VAL A 101 -6.65 2.87 -2.76
CA VAL A 101 -6.45 3.55 -1.47
C VAL A 101 -6.87 2.68 -0.29
N THR A 102 -8.04 2.04 -0.40
CA THR A 102 -8.52 1.13 0.65
C THR A 102 -7.60 -0.08 0.78
N GLY A 103 -7.19 -0.65 -0.35
CA GLY A 103 -6.28 -1.81 -0.37
C GLY A 103 -4.95 -1.49 0.31
N GLU A 104 -4.35 -0.33 0.04
CA GLU A 104 -3.11 0.10 0.69
C GLU A 104 -3.28 0.27 2.20
N SER A 105 -4.36 0.88 2.66
CA SER A 105 -4.65 0.99 4.09
C SER A 105 -4.73 -0.39 4.77
N PHE A 106 -5.29 -1.39 4.10
CA PHE A 106 -5.31 -2.77 4.60
C PHE A 106 -3.94 -3.46 4.52
N VAL A 107 -3.11 -3.15 3.55
CA VAL A 107 -1.71 -3.62 3.48
C VAL A 107 -0.94 -3.12 4.69
N LEU A 108 -1.00 -1.82 4.99
CA LEU A 108 -0.35 -1.23 6.15
C LEU A 108 -0.88 -1.80 7.48
N TYR A 109 -2.20 -1.99 7.58
CA TYR A 109 -2.82 -2.64 8.73
C TYR A 109 -2.34 -4.08 8.93
N SER A 110 -2.25 -4.86 7.85
CA SER A 110 -1.78 -6.25 7.92
C SER A 110 -0.32 -6.32 8.39
N ARG A 111 0.53 -5.38 7.95
CA ARG A 111 1.90 -5.25 8.48
C ARG A 111 1.94 -4.89 9.95
N LEU A 112 1.11 -3.93 10.36
CA LEU A 112 1.01 -3.53 11.77
C LEU A 112 0.58 -4.72 12.64
N HIS A 113 -0.37 -5.52 12.17
CA HIS A 113 -0.85 -6.72 12.86
C HIS A 113 0.24 -7.76 13.10
N LEU A 114 1.26 -7.86 12.22
CA LEU A 114 2.38 -8.80 12.39
C LEU A 114 3.34 -8.38 13.51
N VAL A 115 3.42 -7.09 13.82
CA VAL A 115 4.39 -6.53 14.77
C VAL A 115 3.73 -6.20 16.10
N LEU A 116 2.52 -5.66 16.07
CA LEU A 116 1.80 -5.20 17.26
C LEU A 116 0.89 -6.30 17.80
N GLN A 117 1.15 -6.73 19.07
CA GLN A 117 0.36 -7.76 19.73
C GLN A 117 -0.89 -7.23 20.47
N ASN A 118 -1.04 -5.89 20.57
CA ASN A 118 -2.15 -5.28 21.32
C ASN A 118 -3.43 -5.26 20.48
N GLN A 119 -4.33 -6.20 20.74
CA GLN A 119 -5.60 -6.36 20.04
C GLN A 119 -6.52 -5.11 20.11
N ARG A 120 -6.45 -4.33 21.19
CA ARG A 120 -7.28 -3.11 21.35
C ARG A 120 -6.85 -2.04 20.34
N VAL A 121 -5.53 -1.83 20.19
CA VAL A 121 -4.99 -0.86 19.22
C VAL A 121 -5.29 -1.30 17.79
N LEU A 122 -5.16 -2.59 17.48
CA LEU A 122 -5.50 -3.14 16.17
C LEU A 122 -6.98 -2.96 15.83
N CYS A 123 -7.87 -3.18 16.80
CA CYS A 123 -9.31 -2.96 16.62
C CYS A 123 -9.62 -1.47 16.37
N LEU A 124 -8.98 -0.55 17.09
CA LEU A 124 -9.13 0.89 16.89
C LEU A 124 -8.65 1.32 15.49
N VAL A 125 -7.48 0.84 15.06
CA VAL A 125 -6.95 1.14 13.72
C VAL A 125 -7.87 0.60 12.63
N LYS A 126 -8.36 -0.63 12.76
CA LYS A 126 -9.34 -1.21 11.82
C LYS A 126 -10.63 -0.38 11.78
N GLY A 127 -11.13 0.03 12.94
CA GLY A 127 -12.31 0.90 13.05
C GLY A 127 -12.09 2.26 12.37
N MET A 128 -10.92 2.88 12.56
CA MET A 128 -10.53 4.13 11.91
C MET A 128 -10.53 3.99 10.39
N ILE A 129 -9.95 2.90 9.84
CA ILE A 129 -9.94 2.64 8.40
C ILE A 129 -11.37 2.55 7.86
N ILE A 130 -12.25 1.77 8.50
CA ILE A 130 -13.63 1.58 8.04
C ILE A 130 -14.43 2.90 8.08
N ILE A 131 -14.28 3.68 9.15
CA ILE A 131 -14.94 4.98 9.29
C ILE A 131 -14.48 5.95 8.20
N ASN A 132 -13.17 6.02 7.95
CA ASN A 132 -12.60 6.90 6.92
C ASN A 132 -13.03 6.48 5.50
N ILE A 133 -13.16 5.19 5.22
CA ILE A 133 -13.71 4.71 3.94
C ILE A 133 -15.10 5.31 3.71
N ILE A 134 -15.97 5.28 4.70
CA ILE A 134 -17.34 5.79 4.54
C ILE A 134 -17.35 7.32 4.43
N ILE A 135 -16.67 8.01 5.33
CA ILE A 135 -16.70 9.48 5.43
C ILE A 135 -15.97 10.15 4.26
N LEU A 136 -14.90 9.56 3.75
CA LEU A 136 -14.09 10.19 2.71
C LEU A 136 -14.48 9.70 1.31
N HIS A 137 -14.75 8.40 1.10
CA HIS A 137 -15.06 7.91 -0.25
C HIS A 137 -16.45 8.28 -0.73
N VAL A 138 -17.46 8.21 0.14
CA VAL A 138 -18.85 8.45 -0.29
C VAL A 138 -19.07 9.91 -0.74
N PRO A 139 -18.72 10.94 0.05
CA PRO A 139 -18.91 12.33 -0.39
C PRO A 139 -18.07 12.68 -1.61
N THR A 140 -16.80 12.21 -1.66
CA THR A 140 -15.94 12.47 -2.83
C THR A 140 -16.53 11.85 -4.08
N THR A 141 -17.04 10.63 -4.02
CA THR A 141 -17.67 9.99 -5.18
C THR A 141 -18.87 10.78 -5.66
N VAL A 142 -19.78 11.17 -4.75
CA VAL A 142 -20.95 11.98 -5.11
C VAL A 142 -20.53 13.29 -5.79
N LEU A 143 -19.55 13.98 -5.23
CA LEU A 143 -19.07 15.24 -5.80
C LEU A 143 -18.34 15.03 -7.14
N THR A 144 -17.59 13.94 -7.31
CA THR A 144 -16.94 13.58 -8.58
C THR A 144 -17.98 13.42 -9.69
N TYR A 145 -19.05 12.66 -9.46
CA TYR A 145 -20.11 12.47 -10.44
C TYR A 145 -20.88 13.78 -10.68
N THR A 146 -21.24 14.49 -9.62
CA THR A 146 -21.98 15.76 -9.74
C THR A 146 -21.16 16.81 -10.51
N ALA A 147 -19.86 16.95 -10.24
CA ALA A 147 -19.00 17.89 -10.95
C ALA A 147 -18.88 17.56 -12.44
N ASN A 148 -18.74 16.27 -12.81
CA ASN A 148 -18.57 15.85 -14.20
C ASN A 148 -19.88 15.86 -15.02
N PHE A 149 -21.04 15.65 -14.40
CA PHE A 149 -22.33 15.66 -15.10
C PHE A 149 -23.02 17.02 -15.08
N SER A 150 -22.92 17.78 -13.99
CA SER A 150 -23.58 19.08 -13.85
C SER A 150 -22.74 20.24 -14.43
N ASN A 151 -21.40 20.10 -14.53
CA ASN A 151 -20.47 21.16 -14.94
C ASN A 151 -20.70 22.51 -14.21
N SER A 152 -21.33 22.48 -13.02
CA SER A 152 -21.58 23.69 -12.24
C SER A 152 -20.30 24.14 -11.51
N PRO A 153 -19.97 25.45 -11.54
CA PRO A 153 -18.82 25.98 -10.80
C PRO A 153 -18.83 25.64 -9.32
N THR A 154 -20.02 25.62 -8.70
CA THR A 154 -20.19 25.24 -7.29
C THR A 154 -19.82 23.78 -7.05
N SER A 155 -20.23 22.85 -7.94
CA SER A 155 -19.89 21.43 -7.82
C SER A 155 -18.40 21.18 -8.02
N ILE A 156 -17.76 21.90 -8.94
CA ILE A 156 -16.32 21.82 -9.18
C ILE A 156 -15.54 22.32 -7.96
N SER A 157 -15.95 23.46 -7.38
CA SER A 157 -15.33 23.99 -6.15
C SER A 157 -15.53 23.06 -4.95
N GLY A 158 -16.72 22.45 -4.83
CA GLY A 158 -17.00 21.45 -3.80
C GLY A 158 -16.14 20.20 -3.95
N TYR A 159 -15.95 19.72 -5.19
CA TYR A 159 -15.07 18.59 -5.48
C TYR A 159 -13.62 18.90 -5.08
N ASN A 160 -13.08 20.05 -5.49
CA ASN A 160 -11.71 20.47 -5.12
C ASN A 160 -11.50 20.54 -3.60
N ALA A 161 -12.47 21.09 -2.89
CA ALA A 161 -12.38 21.15 -1.43
C ALA A 161 -12.39 19.75 -0.80
N MET A 162 -13.29 18.87 -1.30
CA MET A 162 -13.41 17.51 -0.77
C MET A 162 -12.22 16.63 -1.14
N GLU A 163 -11.61 16.82 -2.31
CA GLU A 163 -10.39 16.11 -2.72
C GLU A 163 -9.22 16.40 -1.77
N LYS A 164 -9.04 17.66 -1.38
CA LYS A 164 -8.03 18.06 -0.37
C LYS A 164 -8.31 17.46 1.00
N VAL A 165 -9.57 17.49 1.46
CA VAL A 165 -9.98 16.90 2.73
C VAL A 165 -9.73 15.40 2.73
N GLN A 166 -10.09 14.71 1.65
CA GLN A 166 -9.91 13.28 1.48
C GLN A 166 -8.44 12.90 1.47
N LEU A 167 -7.61 13.57 0.66
CA LEU A 167 -6.18 13.29 0.58
C LEU A 167 -5.50 13.51 1.94
N THR A 168 -5.83 14.63 2.61
CA THR A 168 -5.30 14.91 3.96
C THR A 168 -5.77 13.87 4.97
N GLY A 169 -7.02 13.45 4.93
CA GLY A 169 -7.57 12.43 5.82
C GLY A 169 -6.89 11.08 5.67
N PHE A 170 -6.65 10.62 4.44
CA PHE A 170 -5.90 9.38 4.20
C PHE A 170 -4.42 9.51 4.55
N CYS A 171 -3.78 10.65 4.27
CA CYS A 171 -2.39 10.90 4.67
C CYS A 171 -2.22 10.85 6.20
N ILE A 172 -3.13 11.43 6.96
CA ILE A 172 -3.14 11.35 8.42
C ILE A 172 -3.34 9.90 8.88
N GLN A 173 -4.28 9.17 8.28
CA GLN A 173 -4.50 7.74 8.58
C GLN A 173 -3.24 6.91 8.36
N GLU A 174 -2.61 7.05 7.21
CA GLU A 174 -1.36 6.35 6.87
C GLU A 174 -0.22 6.74 7.82
N ALA A 175 -0.11 8.02 8.16
CA ALA A 175 0.88 8.52 9.12
C ALA A 175 0.67 7.92 10.54
N ILE A 176 -0.57 7.77 10.99
CA ILE A 176 -0.89 7.13 12.27
C ILE A 176 -0.48 5.65 12.25
N ILE A 177 -0.87 4.90 11.22
CA ILE A 177 -0.54 3.46 11.09
C ILE A 177 0.98 3.27 11.01
N SER A 178 1.64 4.08 10.19
CA SER A 178 3.08 4.09 10.01
C SER A 178 3.83 4.50 11.28
N GLY A 179 3.31 5.48 12.01
CA GLY A 179 3.87 5.91 13.30
C GLY A 179 3.80 4.82 14.37
N LEU A 180 2.66 4.13 14.49
CA LEU A 180 2.51 2.98 15.39
C LEU A 180 3.48 1.84 15.01
N TYR A 181 3.61 1.56 13.71
CA TYR A 181 4.53 0.56 13.20
C TYR A 181 5.99 0.93 13.52
N LEU A 182 6.40 2.17 13.27
CA LEU A 182 7.75 2.67 13.59
C LEU A 182 8.05 2.64 15.10
N TRP A 183 7.06 2.98 15.90
CA TRP A 183 7.21 2.95 17.35
C TRP A 183 7.48 1.53 17.87
N GLU A 184 6.70 0.55 17.42
CA GLU A 184 6.88 -0.85 17.82
C GLU A 184 8.19 -1.43 17.26
N ILE A 185 8.52 -1.15 16.01
CA ILE A 185 9.81 -1.56 15.42
C ILE A 185 11.00 -0.98 16.18
N ASN A 186 10.96 0.29 16.56
CA ASN A 186 12.03 0.91 17.33
C ASN A 186 12.17 0.28 18.73
N ARG A 187 11.04 -0.08 19.36
CA ARG A 187 11.03 -0.85 20.60
C ARG A 187 11.74 -2.19 20.45
N ILE A 188 11.43 -2.93 19.40
CA ILE A 188 12.03 -4.22 19.07
C ILE A 188 13.53 -4.06 18.76
N LEU A 189 13.91 -3.02 17.99
CA LEU A 189 15.30 -2.72 17.66
C LEU A 189 16.18 -2.52 18.90
N ARG A 190 15.63 -1.89 19.93
CA ARG A 190 16.36 -1.68 21.21
C ARG A 190 16.57 -2.98 21.99
N LEU A 191 15.73 -3.99 21.78
CA LEU A 191 15.80 -5.28 22.45
C LEU A 191 16.65 -6.31 21.67
N THR A 192 16.95 -6.05 20.41
CA THR A 192 17.64 -6.97 19.53
C THR A 192 19.15 -6.73 19.54
N ALA A 193 19.92 -7.73 20.00
CA ALA A 193 21.38 -7.66 20.07
C ALA A 193 22.07 -8.10 18.76
N ASP A 194 21.37 -8.87 17.89
CA ASP A 194 21.94 -9.43 16.65
C ASP A 194 22.05 -8.41 15.52
N GLY A 195 23.25 -8.20 14.98
CA GLY A 195 23.53 -7.23 13.91
C GLY A 195 22.78 -7.51 12.61
N ALA A 196 22.56 -8.77 12.24
CA ALA A 196 21.83 -9.13 11.03
C ALA A 196 20.32 -8.76 11.10
N SER A 197 19.68 -9.04 12.22
CA SER A 197 18.30 -8.63 12.51
C SER A 197 18.18 -7.11 12.55
N ARG A 198 19.14 -6.42 13.12
CA ARG A 198 19.16 -4.96 13.20
C ARG A 198 19.17 -4.30 11.82
N ASN A 199 19.96 -4.81 10.87
CA ASN A 199 20.00 -4.27 9.52
C ASN A 199 18.67 -4.45 8.78
N THR A 200 17.99 -5.57 8.97
CA THR A 200 16.66 -5.80 8.39
C THR A 200 15.64 -4.83 8.98
N ILE A 201 15.65 -4.63 10.30
CA ILE A 201 14.75 -3.68 10.97
C ILE A 201 15.00 -2.24 10.51
N LEU A 202 16.26 -1.85 10.31
CA LEU A 202 16.61 -0.55 9.74
C LEU A 202 16.07 -0.36 8.32
N GLN A 203 16.14 -1.39 7.47
CA GLN A 203 15.55 -1.34 6.13
C GLN A 203 14.03 -1.17 6.17
N LEU A 204 13.35 -1.88 7.09
CA LEU A 204 11.91 -1.69 7.34
C LEU A 204 11.57 -0.25 7.70
N LEU A 205 12.37 0.35 8.60
CA LEU A 205 12.20 1.73 9.03
C LEU A 205 12.40 2.71 7.87
N VAL A 206 13.45 2.54 7.07
CA VAL A 206 13.76 3.41 5.92
C VAL A 206 12.64 3.36 4.87
N VAL A 207 12.14 2.17 4.53
CA VAL A 207 11.06 2.03 3.54
C VAL A 207 9.77 2.67 4.03
N ASN A 208 9.42 2.48 5.31
CA ASN A 208 8.22 3.11 5.85
C ASN A 208 8.33 4.65 5.88
N LEU A 209 9.52 5.17 6.19
CA LEU A 209 9.78 6.61 6.13
C LEU A 209 9.70 7.13 4.69
N ALA A 210 10.18 6.37 3.70
CA ALA A 210 10.05 6.71 2.29
C ALA A 210 8.57 6.76 1.84
N CYS A 211 7.73 5.85 2.31
CA CYS A 211 6.28 5.87 2.05
C CYS A 211 5.64 7.15 2.60
N ILE A 212 5.93 7.52 3.85
CA ILE A 212 5.43 8.77 4.45
C ILE A 212 5.88 10.00 3.64
N PHE A 213 7.14 10.00 3.18
CA PHE A 213 7.65 11.10 2.36
C PHE A 213 6.90 11.22 1.02
N MET A 214 6.57 10.09 0.38
CA MET A 214 5.76 10.08 -0.86
C MET A 214 4.35 10.63 -0.62
N ASP A 215 3.73 10.37 0.53
CA ASP A 215 2.41 10.92 0.88
C ASP A 215 2.45 12.42 1.08
N ILE A 216 3.47 12.92 1.76
CA ILE A 216 3.69 14.36 1.94
C ILE A 216 3.92 15.03 0.58
N ALA A 217 4.68 14.43 -0.33
CA ALA A 217 4.91 14.97 -1.66
C ALA A 217 3.61 15.07 -2.47
N LEU A 218 2.76 14.03 -2.44
CA LEU A 218 1.43 14.09 -3.07
C LEU A 218 0.56 15.21 -2.47
N MET A 219 0.55 15.32 -1.15
CA MET A 219 -0.21 16.36 -0.46
C MET A 219 0.24 17.76 -0.88
N ILE A 220 1.54 18.02 -0.99
CA ILE A 220 2.08 19.32 -1.44
C ILE A 220 1.59 19.62 -2.86
N ILE A 221 1.67 18.68 -3.79
CA ILE A 221 1.26 18.87 -5.19
C ILE A 221 -0.24 19.19 -5.28
N GLU A 222 -1.08 18.50 -4.48
CA GLU A 222 -2.50 18.75 -4.39
C GLU A 222 -2.81 20.18 -3.88
N PHE A 223 -2.13 20.62 -2.81
CA PHE A 223 -2.31 21.98 -2.29
C PHE A 223 -1.81 23.07 -3.24
N MET A 224 -0.90 22.73 -4.16
CA MET A 224 -0.50 23.62 -5.26
C MET A 224 -1.53 23.65 -6.41
N ASN A 225 -2.63 22.91 -6.33
CA ASN A 225 -3.68 22.78 -7.35
C ASN A 225 -3.19 22.30 -8.73
N PHE A 226 -2.17 21.47 -8.76
CA PHE A 226 -1.69 20.83 -9.99
C PHE A 226 -2.41 19.50 -10.24
N TYR A 227 -3.72 19.54 -10.52
CA TYR A 227 -4.60 18.37 -10.66
C TYR A 227 -4.06 17.27 -11.59
N ILE A 228 -3.56 17.61 -12.79
CA ILE A 228 -3.04 16.63 -13.75
C ILE A 228 -1.81 15.89 -13.19
N TYR A 229 -0.90 16.64 -12.57
CA TYR A 229 0.32 16.05 -12.00
C TYR A 229 0.00 15.21 -10.76
N GLU A 230 -0.90 15.67 -9.91
CA GLU A 230 -1.34 14.94 -8.72
C GLU A 230 -1.94 13.58 -9.11
N THR A 231 -2.94 13.57 -10.00
CA THR A 231 -3.66 12.37 -10.39
C THR A 231 -2.79 11.33 -11.09
N THR A 232 -1.90 11.76 -11.99
CA THR A 232 -1.00 10.85 -12.72
C THR A 232 0.14 10.35 -11.84
N LEU A 233 0.70 11.23 -11.00
CA LEU A 233 1.76 10.87 -10.06
C LEU A 233 1.23 9.95 -8.95
N LYS A 234 -0.01 10.12 -8.50
CA LYS A 234 -0.68 9.26 -7.53
C LYS A 234 -0.62 7.80 -7.96
N ALA A 235 -1.03 7.45 -9.18
CA ALA A 235 -0.95 6.08 -9.71
C ALA A 235 0.48 5.51 -9.64
N THR A 236 1.47 6.31 -10.04
CA THR A 236 2.88 5.91 -10.05
C THR A 236 3.41 5.69 -8.64
N LEU A 237 3.16 6.63 -7.71
CA LEU A 237 3.65 6.54 -6.34
C LEU A 237 3.01 5.38 -5.58
N TYR A 238 1.70 5.12 -5.77
CA TYR A 238 1.05 3.96 -5.18
C TYR A 238 1.65 2.64 -5.70
N SER A 239 1.97 2.56 -6.99
CA SER A 239 2.65 1.39 -7.55
C SER A 239 4.05 1.18 -6.94
N ILE A 240 4.79 2.26 -6.70
CA ILE A 240 6.12 2.22 -6.06
C ILE A 240 5.99 1.82 -4.59
N LYS A 241 5.05 2.39 -3.85
CA LYS A 241 4.78 2.03 -2.45
C LYS A 241 4.53 0.53 -2.30
N LEU A 242 3.65 -0.04 -3.12
CA LEU A 242 3.34 -1.48 -3.07
C LEU A 242 4.56 -2.34 -3.44
N LYS A 243 5.42 -1.90 -4.38
CA LYS A 243 6.69 -2.59 -4.65
C LYS A 243 7.63 -2.59 -3.45
N LEU A 244 7.77 -1.46 -2.79
CA LEU A 244 8.57 -1.35 -1.58
C LEU A 244 8.03 -2.24 -0.47
N GLU A 245 6.71 -2.34 -0.34
CA GLU A 245 6.04 -3.22 0.62
C GLU A 245 6.40 -4.70 0.39
N ILE A 246 6.34 -5.19 -0.85
CA ILE A 246 6.71 -6.58 -1.19
C ILE A 246 8.21 -6.82 -0.96
N ALA A 247 9.06 -5.89 -1.36
CA ALA A 247 10.50 -6.03 -1.21
C ALA A 247 10.92 -6.16 0.26
N VAL A 248 10.29 -5.37 1.13
CA VAL A 248 10.51 -5.43 2.59
C VAL A 248 10.02 -6.76 3.15
N LEU A 249 8.84 -7.19 2.72
CA LEU A 249 8.26 -8.45 3.16
C LEU A 249 9.16 -9.65 2.84
N GLY A 250 9.65 -9.73 1.62
CA GLY A 250 10.57 -10.78 1.19
C GLY A 250 11.81 -10.87 2.09
N LYS A 251 12.41 -9.71 2.42
CA LYS A 251 13.57 -9.67 3.33
C LYS A 251 13.25 -10.07 4.76
N LEU A 252 12.08 -9.71 5.26
CA LEU A 252 11.64 -10.08 6.60
C LEU A 252 11.49 -11.59 6.73
N VAL A 253 10.92 -12.23 5.73
CA VAL A 253 10.79 -13.69 5.65
C VAL A 253 12.15 -14.38 5.55
N ASP A 254 13.03 -13.90 4.69
CA ASP A 254 14.39 -14.45 4.56
C ASP A 254 15.16 -14.37 5.89
N THR A 255 15.04 -13.27 6.61
CA THR A 255 15.72 -13.09 7.91
C THR A 255 15.11 -14.02 8.97
N ALA A 256 13.79 -14.15 9.00
CA ALA A 256 13.11 -15.09 9.90
C ALA A 256 13.54 -16.53 9.64
N GLN A 257 13.62 -16.96 8.38
CA GLN A 257 14.06 -18.30 8.00
C GLN A 257 15.54 -18.56 8.32
N ARG A 258 16.42 -17.56 8.17
CA ARG A 258 17.84 -17.67 8.53
C ARG A 258 18.02 -17.86 10.04
N ASN A 259 17.22 -17.18 10.86
CA ASN A 259 17.28 -17.33 12.32
C ASN A 259 16.79 -18.72 12.77
N VAL A 260 15.81 -19.30 12.10
CA VAL A 260 15.34 -20.69 12.36
C VAL A 260 16.38 -21.72 11.92
N ARG A 261 17.14 -21.48 10.85
CA ARG A 261 18.17 -22.41 10.33
C ARG A 261 19.51 -22.36 11.08
N LYS A 262 19.77 -21.34 11.92
CA LYS A 262 20.94 -21.37 12.80
C LYS A 262 20.71 -22.45 13.86
N PRO A 263 21.55 -23.51 13.92
CA PRO A 263 21.44 -24.49 15.01
C PRO A 263 21.59 -23.74 16.32
N PRO A 264 20.80 -24.08 17.36
CA PRO A 264 20.95 -23.47 18.65
C PRO A 264 22.39 -23.74 19.12
N MET A 265 23.23 -22.69 19.19
CA MET A 265 24.44 -22.79 20.00
C MET A 265 23.95 -23.06 21.41
N PHE A 266 24.27 -24.23 21.89
CA PHE A 266 23.89 -24.76 23.21
C PHE A 266 24.50 -23.88 24.31
N ASN A 267 23.84 -22.77 24.61
CA ASN A 267 24.08 -22.04 25.86
C ASN A 267 22.91 -22.37 26.80
N ALA A 268 23.12 -23.38 27.61
CA ALA A 268 22.17 -23.89 28.60
C ALA A 268 21.82 -22.91 29.77
N ALA A 269 22.01 -21.60 29.57
CA ALA A 269 21.87 -20.62 30.65
C ALA A 269 20.89 -19.46 30.39
N ALA A 270 20.20 -19.41 29.28
CA ALA A 270 19.24 -18.32 29.04
C ALA A 270 17.95 -18.84 28.35
N GLY A 271 17.05 -19.33 29.15
CA GLY A 271 15.73 -19.80 28.71
C GLY A 271 14.75 -18.68 28.43
N GLN A 272 15.04 -17.75 27.53
CA GLN A 272 14.04 -16.82 27.04
C GLN A 272 14.42 -16.35 25.63
N TYR A 273 13.79 -16.97 24.61
CA TYR A 273 13.77 -16.38 23.28
C TYR A 273 12.89 -15.11 23.33
N PRO A 274 13.36 -13.94 22.91
CA PRO A 274 12.44 -12.87 22.60
C PRO A 274 11.57 -13.32 21.41
N SER A 275 10.29 -13.49 21.64
CA SER A 275 9.29 -13.73 20.58
C SER A 275 9.14 -12.46 19.74
N PHE A 276 10.15 -12.18 18.93
CA PHE A 276 10.27 -10.98 18.12
C PHE A 276 9.20 -10.90 17.03
N VAL A 277 8.84 -12.04 16.47
CA VAL A 277 7.79 -12.18 15.49
C VAL A 277 7.14 -13.52 15.74
N ASP A 278 5.82 -13.55 15.84
CA ASP A 278 5.10 -14.81 15.84
C ASP A 278 5.20 -15.43 14.43
N ILE A 279 6.27 -16.25 14.26
CA ILE A 279 6.58 -16.91 12.98
C ILE A 279 5.43 -17.82 12.55
N THR A 280 4.60 -18.30 13.49
CA THR A 280 3.43 -19.10 13.17
C THR A 280 2.37 -18.29 12.43
N ASN A 281 2.20 -17.03 12.77
CA ASN A 281 1.29 -16.12 12.06
C ASN A 281 1.86 -15.65 10.71
N ILE A 282 3.17 -15.41 10.61
CA ILE A 282 3.80 -15.13 9.31
C ILE A 282 3.71 -16.36 8.40
N GLY A 283 3.91 -17.56 8.93
CA GLY A 283 3.80 -18.80 8.18
C GLY A 283 2.38 -19.08 7.70
N SER A 284 1.35 -18.72 8.47
CA SER A 284 -0.05 -18.90 8.07
C SER A 284 -0.51 -17.85 7.07
N ASP A 285 -0.06 -16.60 7.21
CA ASP A 285 -0.45 -15.52 6.31
C ASP A 285 0.37 -15.47 5.01
N MET A 286 1.63 -15.91 5.06
CA MET A 286 2.54 -15.85 3.90
C MET A 286 2.91 -17.19 3.29
N ASN A 287 2.52 -18.29 3.89
CA ASN A 287 2.71 -19.64 3.35
C ASN A 287 4.14 -20.03 2.93
N HIS A 288 5.11 -19.49 3.58
CA HIS A 288 6.39 -20.17 3.69
C HIS A 288 6.17 -21.39 4.59
N ALA A 289 6.70 -22.54 4.20
CA ALA A 289 6.58 -23.78 4.94
C ALA A 289 6.71 -23.54 6.44
N ALA A 290 5.65 -23.79 7.20
CA ALA A 290 5.68 -23.65 8.63
C ALA A 290 6.91 -24.40 9.15
N PRO A 291 7.76 -23.79 10.02
CA PRO A 291 8.81 -24.56 10.66
C PRO A 291 8.14 -25.74 11.35
N MET A 292 8.55 -26.97 11.02
CA MET A 292 8.09 -28.15 11.75
C MET A 292 8.29 -27.89 13.25
N ARG A 293 7.23 -27.98 14.02
CA ARG A 293 7.31 -27.86 15.46
C ARG A 293 8.36 -28.86 15.94
N THR A 294 9.28 -28.39 16.76
CA THR A 294 10.32 -29.22 17.41
C THR A 294 9.74 -30.43 18.16
N ASP A 295 8.51 -30.32 18.62
CA ASP A 295 7.72 -31.38 19.28
C ASP A 295 7.43 -32.58 18.35
N GLN A 296 7.29 -32.36 17.02
CA GLN A 296 7.12 -33.44 16.06
C GLN A 296 8.43 -34.19 15.75
N TYR A 297 9.57 -33.53 15.87
CA TYR A 297 10.87 -34.18 15.74
C TYR A 297 11.16 -35.07 16.96
N ALA A 298 10.82 -34.64 18.17
CA ALA A 298 10.98 -35.41 19.39
C ALA A 298 10.11 -36.69 19.35
N ALA A 299 8.83 -36.57 18.96
CA ALA A 299 7.92 -37.72 18.81
C ALA A 299 8.35 -38.69 17.71
N SER A 300 8.96 -38.20 16.63
CA SER A 300 9.48 -39.03 15.53
C SER A 300 10.75 -39.81 15.93
N LEU A 301 11.56 -39.30 16.83
CA LEU A 301 12.77 -39.96 17.33
C LEU A 301 12.49 -40.97 18.43
N GLU A 302 11.41 -40.81 19.22
CA GLU A 302 11.00 -41.80 20.21
C GLU A 302 10.37 -43.08 19.59
N GLY A 303 9.88 -43.00 18.36
CA GLY A 303 9.34 -44.17 17.62
C GLY A 303 10.40 -45.08 17.02
N ILE A 304 11.68 -44.71 16.99
CA ILE A 304 12.80 -45.50 16.47
C ILE A 304 13.59 -46.11 17.67
N ARG A 305 12.95 -46.95 18.44
CA ARG A 305 13.67 -47.87 19.29
C ARG A 305 14.05 -49.09 18.45
N PHE A 306 15.32 -49.19 18.10
CA PHE A 306 15.87 -50.41 17.56
C PHE A 306 15.79 -51.51 18.62
N ASP A 307 14.97 -52.51 18.36
CA ASP A 307 14.96 -53.77 19.07
C ASP A 307 16.21 -54.54 18.61
N VAL A 308 17.26 -54.51 19.42
CA VAL A 308 18.44 -55.38 19.25
C VAL A 308 18.22 -56.61 20.12
N ARG A 309 17.82 -57.67 19.49
CA ARG A 309 18.05 -59.03 19.94
C ARG A 309 18.67 -59.84 18.82
#